data_a85018fab44adc66f527004aeffabea7
#
_entry.id   a85018fab44adc66f527004aeffabea7
#
_cell.length_a   1.000
_cell.length_b   1.000
_cell.length_c   1.000
_cell.angle_alpha   90.00
_cell.angle_beta   90.00
_cell.angle_gamma   90.00
#
_symmetry.space_group_name_H-M   'P 1'
#
loop_
_entity.id
_entity.type
_entity.pdbx_description
1 polymer ?
#
loop_
_entity_poly.entity_id
_entity_poly.type
_entity_poly.pdbx_seq_one_letter_code
_entity_poly.pdbx_strand_id
1 'polypeptide(L)'
;ASAIQLTNTLQTDMKRYDLMHQINSRGTFLVSKACLPHLLKSDNPHILNLSPPLDMNAKWFGPHVAYTMAKYGMSLCVLGMAEEFKDQGVAVNALWPRTAIATAAIKNALGGESVMSISRFPEIMGDAAYIILTKPSKEFTGNFCIDDTLLAENGVTDFSIYAEVPFNQLAPDFFVPEDSEPPK
;
A
#
# COMPACT_ATOMS: atom_id res chain seq x y z
N ALA A 1 -4.77 -5.79 -8.40
CA ALA A 1 -5.83 -5.00 -9.03
C ALA A 1 -6.21 -3.84 -8.11
N SER A 2 -6.55 -2.69 -8.66
CA SER A 2 -6.98 -1.51 -7.90
C SER A 2 -7.92 -0.67 -8.77
N ALA A 3 -8.83 0.06 -8.13
CA ALA A 3 -9.62 1.10 -8.77
C ALA A 3 -9.47 2.40 -7.98
N ILE A 4 -9.40 3.53 -8.70
CA ILE A 4 -9.22 4.86 -8.14
C ILE A 4 -10.24 5.83 -8.74
N GLN A 5 -10.83 6.65 -7.86
CA GLN A 5 -11.67 7.79 -8.22
C GLN A 5 -11.50 8.87 -7.14
N LEU A 6 -10.82 9.95 -7.48
CA LEU A 6 -10.55 11.07 -6.56
C LEU A 6 -11.60 12.18 -6.77
N THR A 7 -12.78 11.98 -6.19
CA THR A 7 -13.88 12.94 -6.22
C THR A 7 -14.38 13.22 -4.82
N ASN A 8 -14.91 14.43 -4.59
CA ASN A 8 -15.61 14.74 -3.36
C ASN A 8 -16.96 14.00 -3.27
N THR A 9 -17.61 14.06 -2.12
CA THR A 9 -18.84 13.31 -1.83
C THR A 9 -19.96 13.60 -2.83
N LEU A 10 -20.18 14.85 -3.21
CA LEU A 10 -21.25 15.23 -4.12
C LEU A 10 -20.99 14.80 -5.57
N GLN A 11 -19.74 14.74 -5.96
CA GLN A 11 -19.33 14.38 -7.33
C GLN A 11 -19.09 12.89 -7.51
N THR A 12 -19.10 12.11 -6.43
CA THR A 12 -18.85 10.67 -6.52
C THR A 12 -20.03 9.95 -7.17
N ASP A 13 -19.82 9.40 -8.37
CA ASP A 13 -20.74 8.49 -9.02
C ASP A 13 -20.81 7.15 -8.26
N MET A 14 -22.03 6.69 -7.91
CA MET A 14 -22.20 5.47 -7.11
C MET A 14 -21.73 4.20 -7.82
N LYS A 15 -21.81 4.15 -9.15
CA LYS A 15 -21.22 3.02 -9.91
C LYS A 15 -19.70 2.96 -9.76
N ARG A 16 -19.05 4.12 -9.69
CA ARG A 16 -17.61 4.21 -9.42
C ARG A 16 -17.28 3.90 -7.97
N TYR A 17 -18.10 4.36 -7.03
CA TYR A 17 -18.02 4.00 -5.63
C TYR A 17 -18.06 2.48 -5.46
N ASP A 18 -19.08 1.83 -6.01
CA ASP A 18 -19.25 0.39 -5.93
C ASP A 18 -18.06 -0.37 -6.55
N LEU A 19 -17.57 0.08 -7.70
CA LEU A 19 -16.40 -0.51 -8.36
C LEU A 19 -15.15 -0.43 -7.48
N MET A 20 -14.87 0.75 -6.89
CA MET A 20 -13.72 0.92 -5.99
C MET A 20 -13.81 -0.01 -4.77
N HIS A 21 -14.97 -0.06 -4.10
CA HIS A 21 -15.16 -0.89 -2.92
C HIS A 21 -15.14 -2.37 -3.24
N GLN A 22 -15.71 -2.78 -4.38
CA GLN A 22 -15.68 -4.17 -4.83
C GLN A 22 -14.27 -4.64 -5.17
N ILE A 23 -13.47 -3.82 -5.86
CA ILE A 23 -12.10 -4.20 -6.24
C ILE A 23 -11.16 -4.09 -5.04
N ASN A 24 -11.16 -2.95 -4.35
CA ASN A 24 -10.18 -2.70 -3.28
C ASN A 24 -10.53 -3.49 -2.00
N SER A 25 -11.57 -3.10 -1.27
CA SER A 25 -11.89 -3.71 0.04
C SER A 25 -12.39 -5.13 -0.09
N ARG A 26 -13.49 -5.34 -0.86
CA ARG A 26 -14.09 -6.67 -1.02
C ARG A 26 -13.14 -7.63 -1.72
N GLY A 27 -12.42 -7.17 -2.75
CA GLY A 27 -11.45 -7.98 -3.48
C GLY A 27 -10.30 -8.45 -2.59
N THR A 28 -9.75 -7.57 -1.75
CA THR A 28 -8.71 -7.93 -0.76
C THR A 28 -9.22 -9.02 0.18
N PHE A 29 -10.38 -8.83 0.79
CA PHE A 29 -10.97 -9.84 1.68
C PHE A 29 -11.23 -11.17 0.97
N LEU A 30 -11.86 -11.12 -0.21
CA LEU A 30 -12.23 -12.32 -0.97
C LEU A 30 -11.01 -13.15 -1.39
N VAL A 31 -9.98 -12.51 -1.93
CA VAL A 31 -8.76 -13.20 -2.37
C VAL A 31 -8.02 -13.78 -1.17
N SER A 32 -7.86 -13.01 -0.09
CA SER A 32 -7.24 -13.51 1.14
C SER A 32 -8.00 -14.73 1.68
N LYS A 33 -9.32 -14.64 1.80
CA LYS A 33 -10.17 -15.76 2.23
C LYS A 33 -10.00 -17.01 1.36
N ALA A 34 -9.92 -16.84 0.04
CA ALA A 34 -9.76 -17.97 -0.88
C ALA A 34 -8.36 -18.61 -0.79
N CYS A 35 -7.32 -17.81 -0.53
CA CYS A 35 -5.95 -18.29 -0.42
C CYS A 35 -5.61 -18.90 0.95
N LEU A 36 -6.25 -18.47 2.03
CA LEU A 36 -5.97 -18.90 3.41
C LEU A 36 -5.94 -20.42 3.61
N PRO A 37 -6.85 -21.25 3.07
CA PRO A 37 -6.78 -22.71 3.23
C PRO A 37 -5.51 -23.34 2.63
N HIS A 38 -4.87 -22.66 1.68
CA HIS A 38 -3.62 -23.08 1.07
C HIS A 38 -2.43 -22.53 1.84
N LEU A 39 -2.49 -21.27 2.27
CA LEU A 39 -1.45 -20.61 3.06
C LEU A 39 -1.22 -21.32 4.40
N LEU A 40 -2.27 -21.79 5.06
CA LEU A 40 -2.18 -22.56 6.31
C LEU A 40 -1.41 -23.89 6.16
N LYS A 41 -1.08 -24.32 4.94
CA LYS A 41 -0.28 -25.51 4.65
C LYS A 41 1.16 -25.16 4.23
N SER A 42 1.50 -23.87 4.17
CA SER A 42 2.83 -23.39 3.79
C SER A 42 3.73 -23.27 5.02
N ASP A 43 5.03 -23.47 4.82
CA ASP A 43 6.04 -23.29 5.88
C ASP A 43 6.29 -21.82 6.23
N ASN A 44 6.08 -20.90 5.27
CA ASN A 44 6.26 -19.46 5.45
C ASN A 44 5.14 -18.67 4.75
N PRO A 45 3.90 -18.71 5.29
CA PRO A 45 2.74 -18.11 4.62
C PRO A 45 2.66 -16.60 4.80
N HIS A 46 2.48 -15.87 3.69
CA HIS A 46 2.35 -14.42 3.67
C HIS A 46 1.16 -13.95 2.85
N ILE A 47 0.48 -12.92 3.34
CA ILE A 47 -0.41 -12.03 2.60
C ILE A 47 0.19 -10.64 2.63
N LEU A 48 0.46 -10.06 1.47
CA LEU A 48 0.94 -8.68 1.33
C LEU A 48 -0.08 -7.85 0.57
N ASN A 49 -0.57 -6.79 1.21
CA ASN A 49 -1.50 -5.83 0.61
C ASN A 49 -0.80 -4.51 0.29
N LEU A 50 -1.01 -3.99 -0.91
CA LEU A 50 -0.60 -2.62 -1.25
C LEU A 50 -1.65 -1.64 -0.74
N SER A 51 -1.60 -1.37 0.56
CA SER A 51 -2.56 -0.53 1.28
C SER A 51 -1.86 0.38 2.29
N PRO A 52 -2.43 1.57 2.56
CA PRO A 52 -1.75 2.59 3.35
C PRO A 52 -1.74 2.28 4.85
N PRO A 53 -0.86 2.92 5.64
CA PRO A 53 -1.00 3.02 7.08
C PRO A 53 -2.35 3.59 7.47
N LEU A 54 -2.86 3.22 8.66
CA LEU A 54 -4.12 3.72 9.21
C LEU A 54 -3.89 5.02 9.97
N ASP A 55 -3.80 6.12 9.27
CA ASP A 55 -3.80 7.48 9.85
C ASP A 55 -5.21 8.07 9.77
N MET A 56 -5.88 8.20 10.92
CA MET A 56 -7.26 8.70 11.02
C MET A 56 -7.37 10.23 10.95
N ASN A 57 -6.34 10.92 10.52
CA ASN A 57 -6.38 12.36 10.30
C ASN A 57 -7.41 12.72 9.20
N ALA A 58 -8.29 13.66 9.51
CA ALA A 58 -9.37 14.09 8.61
C ALA A 58 -8.89 14.62 7.26
N LYS A 59 -7.64 15.09 7.16
CA LYS A 59 -7.02 15.54 5.90
C LYS A 59 -7.02 14.46 4.82
N TRP A 60 -6.93 13.18 5.21
CA TRP A 60 -6.94 12.04 4.28
C TRP A 60 -8.34 11.69 3.78
N PHE A 61 -9.38 12.07 4.52
CA PHE A 61 -10.77 11.79 4.17
C PHE A 61 -11.42 12.92 3.39
N GLY A 62 -11.18 14.17 3.79
CA GLY A 62 -11.88 15.34 3.29
C GLY A 62 -11.90 15.49 1.77
N PRO A 63 -10.77 15.34 1.06
CA PRO A 63 -10.74 15.51 -0.41
C PRO A 63 -11.47 14.40 -1.18
N HIS A 64 -11.48 13.15 -0.68
CA HIS A 64 -11.98 11.98 -1.43
C HIS A 64 -12.40 10.84 -0.50
N VAL A 65 -13.48 11.06 0.24
CA VAL A 65 -14.02 10.12 1.25
C VAL A 65 -14.16 8.69 0.71
N ALA A 66 -14.77 8.52 -0.46
CA ALA A 66 -15.03 7.21 -1.05
C ALA A 66 -13.73 6.42 -1.33
N TYR A 67 -12.70 7.08 -1.86
CA TYR A 67 -11.41 6.46 -2.14
C TYR A 67 -10.69 6.06 -0.86
N THR A 68 -10.64 6.97 0.13
CA THR A 68 -10.00 6.70 1.42
C THR A 68 -10.67 5.52 2.13
N MET A 69 -12.00 5.46 2.16
CA MET A 69 -12.74 4.32 2.72
C MET A 69 -12.37 3.01 2.01
N ALA A 70 -12.29 3.01 0.68
CA ALA A 70 -11.95 1.81 -0.09
C ALA A 70 -10.51 1.34 0.19
N LYS A 71 -9.54 2.26 0.29
CA LYS A 71 -8.14 1.94 0.61
C LYS A 71 -7.97 1.49 2.07
N TYR A 72 -8.62 2.18 2.99
CA TYR A 72 -8.60 1.80 4.41
C TYR A 72 -9.32 0.47 4.66
N GLY A 73 -10.34 0.12 3.87
CA GLY A 73 -10.94 -1.20 3.91
C GLY A 73 -9.94 -2.33 3.64
N MET A 74 -8.94 -2.12 2.76
CA MET A 74 -7.83 -3.06 2.57
C MET A 74 -6.93 -3.12 3.81
N SER A 75 -6.59 -1.96 4.38
CA SER A 75 -5.76 -1.86 5.59
C SER A 75 -6.42 -2.47 6.82
N LEU A 76 -7.74 -2.33 6.94
CA LEU A 76 -8.51 -3.00 8.00
C LEU A 76 -8.50 -4.53 7.84
N CYS A 77 -8.46 -5.06 6.61
CA CYS A 77 -8.23 -6.48 6.38
C CYS A 77 -6.85 -6.91 6.90
N VAL A 78 -5.81 -6.11 6.67
CA VAL A 78 -4.46 -6.40 7.21
C VAL A 78 -4.50 -6.44 8.74
N LEU A 79 -5.04 -5.40 9.37
CA LEU A 79 -5.11 -5.31 10.83
C LEU A 79 -5.86 -6.50 11.45
N GLY A 80 -7.05 -6.81 10.93
CA GLY A 80 -7.90 -7.88 11.46
C GLY A 80 -7.34 -9.27 11.20
N MET A 81 -6.92 -9.55 9.95
CA MET A 81 -6.42 -10.88 9.60
C MET A 81 -5.05 -11.17 10.23
N ALA A 82 -4.20 -10.17 10.43
CA ALA A 82 -2.93 -10.36 11.13
C ALA A 82 -3.14 -10.89 12.56
N GLU A 83 -4.11 -10.36 13.28
CA GLU A 83 -4.45 -10.85 14.62
C GLU A 83 -5.19 -12.19 14.59
N GLU A 84 -6.16 -12.37 13.67
CA GLU A 84 -6.95 -13.59 13.53
C GLU A 84 -6.09 -14.83 13.25
N PHE A 85 -5.04 -14.69 12.40
CA PHE A 85 -4.20 -15.80 11.96
C PHE A 85 -2.81 -15.85 12.61
N LYS A 86 -2.56 -15.04 13.63
CA LYS A 86 -1.27 -14.95 14.34
C LYS A 86 -0.81 -16.29 14.88
N ASP A 87 -1.70 -17.00 15.59
CA ASP A 87 -1.37 -18.29 16.21
C ASP A 87 -1.19 -19.41 15.18
N GLN A 88 -1.75 -19.26 13.97
CA GLN A 88 -1.53 -20.17 12.85
C GLN A 88 -0.26 -19.81 12.04
N GLY A 89 0.42 -18.73 12.38
CA GLY A 89 1.69 -18.32 11.78
C GLY A 89 1.57 -17.74 10.36
N VAL A 90 0.37 -17.27 9.95
CA VAL A 90 0.19 -16.57 8.68
C VAL A 90 0.50 -15.08 8.88
N ALA A 91 1.51 -14.59 8.18
CA ALA A 91 1.82 -13.16 8.16
C ALA A 91 0.85 -12.40 7.24
N VAL A 92 0.31 -11.30 7.75
CA VAL A 92 -0.49 -10.37 6.95
C VAL A 92 0.05 -8.96 7.15
N ASN A 93 0.60 -8.36 6.09
CA ASN A 93 1.26 -7.06 6.15
C ASN A 93 0.75 -6.13 5.05
N ALA A 94 0.93 -4.84 5.27
CA ALA A 94 0.73 -3.79 4.28
C ALA A 94 2.06 -3.21 3.81
N LEU A 95 2.12 -2.80 2.55
CA LEU A 95 3.21 -2.02 1.98
C LEU A 95 2.63 -0.81 1.25
N TRP A 96 3.20 0.36 1.50
CA TRP A 96 2.78 1.61 0.89
C TRP A 96 3.97 2.44 0.44
N PRO A 97 3.92 3.10 -0.74
CA PRO A 97 5.00 3.95 -1.19
C PRO A 97 4.99 5.31 -0.46
N ARG A 98 6.16 5.86 -0.15
CA ARG A 98 6.29 7.23 0.37
C ARG A 98 6.01 8.28 -0.68
N THR A 99 6.41 8.00 -1.91
CA THR A 99 6.28 8.90 -3.06
C THR A 99 5.50 8.21 -4.17
N ALA A 100 4.95 8.98 -5.09
CA ALA A 100 4.29 8.43 -6.26
C ALA A 100 5.18 7.41 -6.99
N ILE A 101 4.58 6.34 -7.50
CA ILE A 101 5.25 5.28 -8.26
C ILE A 101 4.87 5.39 -9.73
N ALA A 102 5.85 5.41 -10.61
CA ALA A 102 5.68 5.54 -12.06
C ALA A 102 4.91 4.36 -12.65
N THR A 103 3.60 4.42 -12.60
CA THR A 103 2.66 3.37 -13.03
C THR A 103 1.60 3.90 -13.99
N ALA A 104 0.89 2.98 -14.63
CA ALA A 104 -0.25 3.35 -15.47
C ALA A 104 -1.34 4.14 -14.71
N ALA A 105 -1.46 3.96 -13.40
CA ALA A 105 -2.40 4.73 -12.58
C ALA A 105 -2.00 6.21 -12.51
N ILE A 106 -0.72 6.50 -12.29
CA ILE A 106 -0.19 7.88 -12.32
C ILE A 106 -0.39 8.48 -13.71
N LYS A 107 0.05 7.77 -14.75
CA LYS A 107 -0.04 8.23 -16.15
C LYS A 107 -1.47 8.58 -16.57
N ASN A 108 -2.44 7.74 -16.21
CA ASN A 108 -3.80 7.83 -16.75
C ASN A 108 -4.80 8.52 -15.82
N ALA A 109 -4.53 8.62 -14.52
CA ALA A 109 -5.51 9.09 -13.54
C ALA A 109 -5.00 10.16 -12.55
N LEU A 110 -3.68 10.31 -12.36
CA LEU A 110 -3.14 11.09 -11.23
C LEU A 110 -2.13 12.20 -11.62
N GLY A 111 -2.08 12.60 -12.89
CA GLY A 111 -1.23 13.74 -13.26
C GLY A 111 -0.40 13.56 -14.53
N GLY A 112 -0.52 12.43 -15.21
CA GLY A 112 0.12 12.22 -16.51
C GLY A 112 1.64 12.16 -16.47
N GLU A 113 2.27 12.51 -17.58
CA GLU A 113 3.73 12.44 -17.74
C GLU A 113 4.48 13.38 -16.77
N SER A 114 3.88 14.49 -16.36
CA SER A 114 4.51 15.44 -15.43
C SER A 114 4.71 14.84 -14.03
N VAL A 115 3.77 14.01 -13.55
CA VAL A 115 3.94 13.31 -12.27
C VAL A 115 4.79 12.05 -12.45
N MET A 116 4.72 11.40 -13.61
CA MET A 116 5.61 10.27 -13.94
C MET A 116 7.09 10.63 -13.79
N SER A 117 7.51 11.79 -14.31
CA SER A 117 8.92 12.23 -14.28
C SER A 117 9.45 12.57 -12.88
N ILE A 118 8.57 12.74 -11.90
CA ILE A 118 8.91 13.00 -10.49
C ILE A 118 8.41 11.88 -9.58
N SER A 119 8.28 10.67 -10.11
CA SER A 119 7.89 9.46 -9.38
C SER A 119 9.07 8.50 -9.25
N ARG A 120 9.03 7.66 -8.23
CA ARG A 120 9.96 6.52 -8.13
C ARG A 120 9.60 5.40 -9.09
N PHE A 121 10.60 4.62 -9.47
CA PHE A 121 10.40 3.41 -10.27
C PHE A 121 9.70 2.29 -9.45
N PRO A 122 8.89 1.44 -10.10
CA PRO A 122 8.19 0.34 -9.43
C PRO A 122 9.10 -0.67 -8.70
N GLU A 123 10.37 -0.73 -9.08
CA GLU A 123 11.39 -1.60 -8.50
C GLU A 123 11.51 -1.44 -6.99
N ILE A 124 11.37 -0.21 -6.47
CA ILE A 124 11.42 0.04 -5.02
C ILE A 124 10.34 -0.76 -4.27
N MET A 125 9.14 -0.85 -4.85
CA MET A 125 8.04 -1.64 -4.27
C MET A 125 8.33 -3.14 -4.37
N GLY A 126 9.00 -3.58 -5.43
CA GLY A 126 9.42 -4.97 -5.63
C GLY A 126 10.44 -5.40 -4.58
N ASP A 127 11.47 -4.59 -4.36
CA ASP A 127 12.54 -4.86 -3.38
C ASP A 127 12.00 -4.83 -1.95
N ALA A 128 11.16 -3.86 -1.60
CA ALA A 128 10.49 -3.81 -0.31
C ALA A 128 9.55 -5.02 -0.08
N ALA A 129 8.80 -5.43 -1.11
CA ALA A 129 7.94 -6.61 -1.05
C ALA A 129 8.76 -7.90 -0.87
N TYR A 130 9.91 -8.01 -1.53
CA TYR A 130 10.82 -9.15 -1.36
C TYR A 130 11.29 -9.28 0.09
N ILE A 131 11.69 -8.18 0.74
CA ILE A 131 12.07 -8.18 2.15
C ILE A 131 10.93 -8.71 3.03
N ILE A 132 9.71 -8.20 2.85
CA ILE A 132 8.55 -8.62 3.64
C ILE A 132 8.29 -10.12 3.47
N LEU A 133 8.24 -10.59 2.23
CA LEU A 133 7.86 -11.97 1.88
C LEU A 133 8.93 -13.01 2.24
N THR A 134 10.18 -12.58 2.49
CA THR A 134 11.29 -13.47 2.90
C THR A 134 11.54 -13.49 4.39
N LYS A 135 10.91 -12.60 5.18
CA LYS A 135 10.98 -12.65 6.66
C LYS A 135 10.22 -13.88 7.19
N PRO A 136 10.58 -14.38 8.40
CA PRO A 136 9.78 -15.42 9.04
C PRO A 136 8.35 -14.94 9.31
N SER A 137 7.35 -15.64 8.77
CA SER A 137 5.93 -15.24 8.85
C SER A 137 5.42 -15.12 10.28
N LYS A 138 5.95 -15.95 11.20
CA LYS A 138 5.58 -15.94 12.63
C LYS A 138 6.09 -14.72 13.40
N GLU A 139 7.08 -14.02 12.85
CA GLU A 139 7.76 -12.89 13.50
C GLU A 139 7.40 -11.54 12.90
N PHE A 140 6.94 -11.54 11.64
CA PHE A 140 6.69 -10.32 10.88
C PHE A 140 5.27 -10.28 10.33
N THR A 141 4.31 -9.88 11.17
CA THR A 141 2.88 -9.76 10.83
C THR A 141 2.26 -8.51 11.44
N GLY A 142 1.20 -7.98 10.86
CA GLY A 142 0.49 -6.80 11.33
C GLY A 142 1.17 -5.46 11.04
N ASN A 143 2.21 -5.45 10.20
CA ASN A 143 2.99 -4.25 9.92
C ASN A 143 2.39 -3.45 8.76
N PHE A 144 2.47 -2.13 8.88
CA PHE A 144 2.16 -1.16 7.83
C PHE A 144 3.49 -0.51 7.40
N CYS A 145 4.15 -1.12 6.43
CA CYS A 145 5.48 -0.72 5.99
C CYS A 145 5.42 0.42 4.97
N ILE A 146 6.32 1.39 5.11
CA ILE A 146 6.65 2.35 4.05
C ILE A 146 7.87 1.83 3.29
N ASP A 147 7.85 1.86 1.99
CA ASP A 147 8.84 1.26 1.09
C ASP A 147 10.29 1.64 1.45
N ASP A 148 10.60 2.92 1.43
CA ASP A 148 11.96 3.41 1.67
C ASP A 148 12.42 3.24 3.12
N THR A 149 11.52 3.40 4.09
CA THR A 149 11.83 3.14 5.50
C THR A 149 12.22 1.69 5.71
N LEU A 150 11.41 0.77 5.19
CA LEU A 150 11.70 -0.66 5.29
C LEU A 150 13.02 -1.05 4.62
N LEU A 151 13.29 -0.50 3.44
CA LEU A 151 14.54 -0.73 2.72
C LEU A 151 15.75 -0.23 3.50
N ALA A 152 15.68 1.00 4.06
CA ALA A 152 16.75 1.56 4.88
C ALA A 152 17.04 0.74 6.13
N GLU A 153 16.00 0.27 6.85
CA GLU A 153 16.11 -0.62 8.00
C GLU A 153 16.76 -1.97 7.66
N ASN A 154 16.74 -2.36 6.37
CA ASN A 154 17.37 -3.59 5.88
C ASN A 154 18.67 -3.32 5.08
N GLY A 155 19.27 -2.14 5.26
CA GLY A 155 20.63 -1.84 4.80
C GLY A 155 20.75 -1.15 3.44
N VAL A 156 19.65 -0.75 2.83
CA VAL A 156 19.69 0.08 1.62
C VAL A 156 20.05 1.50 2.01
N THR A 157 21.12 2.03 1.43
CA THR A 157 21.65 3.38 1.72
C THR A 157 21.60 4.30 0.50
N ASP A 158 21.48 3.76 -0.72
CA ASP A 158 21.37 4.52 -1.96
C ASP A 158 19.99 4.33 -2.60
N PHE A 159 19.18 5.37 -2.54
CA PHE A 159 17.86 5.41 -3.14
C PHE A 159 17.83 6.09 -4.52
N SER A 160 18.98 6.58 -5.01
CA SER A 160 19.07 7.24 -6.33
C SER A 160 18.76 6.31 -7.49
N ILE A 161 18.96 4.99 -7.29
CA ILE A 161 18.63 3.96 -8.28
C ILE A 161 17.13 3.81 -8.56
N TYR A 162 16.27 4.37 -7.69
CA TYR A 162 14.82 4.25 -7.81
C TYR A 162 14.14 5.49 -8.40
N ALA A 163 14.87 6.51 -8.84
CA ALA A 163 14.28 7.71 -9.42
C ALA A 163 15.27 8.45 -10.34
N GLU A 164 14.74 9.22 -11.29
CA GLU A 164 15.56 10.11 -12.15
C GLU A 164 15.88 11.45 -11.48
N VAL A 165 15.11 11.81 -10.45
CA VAL A 165 15.24 13.10 -9.74
C VAL A 165 15.57 12.88 -8.26
N PRO A 166 16.20 13.85 -7.59
CA PRO A 166 16.50 13.73 -6.17
C PRO A 166 15.23 13.75 -5.33
N PHE A 167 15.30 13.22 -4.11
CA PHE A 167 14.16 13.01 -3.20
C PHE A 167 13.28 14.24 -3.02
N ASN A 168 13.88 15.43 -2.87
CA ASN A 168 13.16 16.69 -2.65
C ASN A 168 12.35 17.18 -3.85
N GLN A 169 12.47 16.54 -5.00
CA GLN A 169 11.67 16.80 -6.21
C GLN A 169 10.61 15.72 -6.45
N LEU A 170 10.64 14.62 -5.71
CA LEU A 170 9.64 13.54 -5.87
C LEU A 170 8.26 13.98 -5.37
N ALA A 171 7.22 13.55 -6.09
CA ALA A 171 5.85 13.77 -5.69
C ALA A 171 5.52 12.88 -4.47
N PRO A 172 5.02 13.44 -3.34
CA PRO A 172 4.61 12.62 -2.20
C PRO A 172 3.36 11.80 -2.55
N ASP A 173 3.24 10.60 -1.99
CA ASP A 173 2.01 9.81 -2.08
C ASP A 173 1.03 10.19 -0.95
N PHE A 174 -0.23 9.74 -1.10
CA PHE A 174 -1.25 9.91 -0.07
C PHE A 174 -0.99 9.01 1.15
N PHE A 175 -1.57 9.37 2.28
CA PHE A 175 -1.64 8.53 3.50
C PHE A 175 -0.29 8.25 4.19
N VAL A 176 0.78 8.90 3.80
CA VAL A 176 2.05 8.81 4.52
C VAL A 176 1.93 9.62 5.81
N PRO A 177 2.11 9.01 7.00
CA PRO A 177 2.03 9.72 8.27
C PRO A 177 3.04 10.88 8.36
N GLU A 178 2.65 11.98 9.00
CA GLU A 178 3.51 13.17 9.12
C GLU A 178 4.77 12.95 9.98
N ASP A 179 4.69 12.01 10.91
CA ASP A 179 5.80 11.59 11.77
C ASP A 179 6.72 10.55 11.11
N SER A 180 6.38 10.08 9.90
CA SER A 180 7.21 9.18 9.12
C SER A 180 8.28 9.97 8.35
N GLU A 181 9.46 10.11 8.94
CA GLU A 181 10.59 10.76 8.26
C GLU A 181 11.18 9.87 7.15
N PRO A 182 11.62 10.47 6.01
CA PRO A 182 12.35 9.72 4.99
C PRO A 182 13.72 9.29 5.50
N PRO A 183 14.29 8.18 4.98
CA PRO A 183 15.67 7.80 5.25
C PRO A 183 16.64 8.93 4.88
N LYS A 184 17.73 9.04 5.65
CA LYS A 184 18.81 10.03 5.43
C LYS A 184 19.77 9.55 4.36
#